data_4881e5cc38749a0e174a1e2bfc49274a
#
_entry.id   4881e5cc38749a0e174a1e2bfc49274a
#
_cell.length_a   1.000
_cell.length_b   1.000
_cell.length_c   1.000
_cell.angle_alpha   90.00
_cell.angle_beta   90.00
_cell.angle_gamma   90.00
#
_symmetry.space_group_name_H-M   'P 1'
#
loop_
_entity.id
_entity.type
_entity.pdbx_description
1 polymer ?
#
loop_
_entity_poly.entity_id
_entity_poly.type
_entity_poly.pdbx_seq_one_letter_code
_entity_poly.pdbx_strand_id
1 'polypeptide(L)'
;MDDTIFDRLARLARARAERAVLADALARLDDRYALACKAAREPELEGILEEFIGRLERAFGSLSGVQGKRILDIASGSNSSQSPRTGKRTAVFEPWFARLALELGAEPVAVDSGDLEGERFEHHRADLGQPGALDFLADASFDGVQDSRLFGSPEFRKAYPRRRDHDRVRAEIARQERRVLKAHGVIIHTDNPRRT
;
A
#
# COMPACT_ATOMS: atom_id res chain seq x y z
N MET A 1 -25.64 -2.17 20.60
CA MET A 1 -25.13 -1.26 19.54
C MET A 1 -23.92 -1.98 18.95
N ASP A 2 -24.07 -2.52 17.75
CA ASP A 2 -22.99 -3.30 17.15
C ASP A 2 -21.85 -2.37 16.74
N ASP A 3 -20.65 -2.73 17.13
CA ASP A 3 -19.40 -2.03 16.82
C ASP A 3 -19.20 -1.95 15.29
N THR A 4 -19.09 -0.77 14.75
CA THR A 4 -18.79 -0.60 13.32
C THR A 4 -17.35 -1.01 13.02
N ILE A 5 -17.03 -1.28 11.74
CA ILE A 5 -15.64 -1.50 11.31
C ILE A 5 -14.75 -0.31 11.71
N PHE A 6 -15.26 0.91 11.65
CA PHE A 6 -14.51 2.12 12.01
C PHE A 6 -14.17 2.16 13.50
N ASP A 7 -15.11 1.78 14.36
CA ASP A 7 -14.87 1.71 15.81
C ASP A 7 -13.80 0.68 16.14
N ARG A 8 -13.80 -0.47 15.46
CA ARG A 8 -12.78 -1.51 15.64
C ARG A 8 -11.41 -1.04 15.17
N LEU A 9 -11.31 -0.52 13.95
CA LEU A 9 -10.06 -0.01 13.40
C LEU A 9 -9.52 1.20 14.17
N ALA A 10 -10.38 2.15 14.57
CA ALA A 10 -9.95 3.32 15.33
C ALA A 10 -9.33 2.96 16.70
N ARG A 11 -9.76 1.84 17.32
CA ARG A 11 -9.17 1.36 18.58
C ARG A 11 -7.74 0.84 18.46
N LEU A 12 -7.28 0.54 17.24
CA LEU A 12 -5.90 0.09 17.02
C LEU A 12 -4.89 1.20 17.30
N ALA A 13 -5.26 2.46 17.09
CA ALA A 13 -4.37 3.57 17.39
C ALA A 13 -4.08 3.67 18.90
N ARG A 14 -2.78 3.77 19.25
CA ARG A 14 -2.30 3.69 20.63
C ARG A 14 -2.77 4.87 21.50
N ALA A 15 -2.71 6.08 20.97
CA ALA A 15 -3.11 7.29 21.72
C ALA A 15 -4.53 7.74 21.36
N ARG A 16 -5.22 8.41 22.30
CA ARG A 16 -6.58 8.95 22.06
C ARG A 16 -6.62 9.94 20.90
N ALA A 17 -5.60 10.81 20.79
CA ALA A 17 -5.49 11.77 19.69
C ALA A 17 -5.35 11.06 18.34
N GLU A 18 -4.54 10.00 18.28
CA GLU A 18 -4.35 9.18 17.09
C GLU A 18 -5.64 8.48 16.66
N ARG A 19 -6.50 8.07 17.61
CA ARG A 19 -7.81 7.48 17.29
C ARG A 19 -8.72 8.46 16.57
N ALA A 20 -8.71 9.74 16.94
CA ALA A 20 -9.50 10.76 16.23
C ALA A 20 -8.97 10.95 14.80
N VAL A 21 -7.66 11.06 14.63
CA VAL A 21 -7.02 11.17 13.31
C VAL A 21 -7.38 9.98 12.43
N LEU A 22 -7.30 8.77 12.96
CA LEU A 22 -7.64 7.55 12.23
C LEU A 22 -9.13 7.48 11.89
N ALA A 23 -10.01 7.81 12.84
CA ALA A 23 -11.46 7.81 12.63
C ALA A 23 -11.86 8.77 11.50
N ASP A 24 -11.28 9.97 11.48
CA ASP A 24 -11.51 10.95 10.42
C ASP A 24 -11.00 10.45 9.06
N ALA A 25 -9.82 9.81 9.02
CA ALA A 25 -9.28 9.23 7.78
C ALA A 25 -10.17 8.10 7.26
N LEU A 26 -10.62 7.19 8.14
CA LEU A 26 -11.51 6.09 7.77
C LEU A 26 -12.88 6.59 7.28
N ALA A 27 -13.42 7.63 7.89
CA ALA A 27 -14.67 8.25 7.44
C ALA A 27 -14.55 8.81 6.02
N ARG A 28 -13.43 9.48 5.70
CA ARG A 28 -13.17 9.97 4.34
C ARG A 28 -12.95 8.83 3.33
N LEU A 29 -12.33 7.73 3.76
CA LEU A 29 -12.21 6.52 2.92
C LEU A 29 -13.57 5.90 2.64
N ASP A 30 -14.47 5.87 3.63
CA ASP A 30 -15.81 5.33 3.44
C ASP A 30 -16.63 6.20 2.47
N ASP A 31 -16.66 7.51 2.70
CA ASP A 31 -17.37 8.47 1.85
C ASP A 31 -16.97 8.33 0.39
N ARG A 32 -15.68 8.15 0.12
CA ARG A 32 -15.14 8.10 -1.23
C ARG A 32 -15.19 6.73 -1.89
N TYR A 33 -14.86 5.69 -1.14
CA TYR A 33 -14.61 4.35 -1.69
C TYR A 33 -15.61 3.30 -1.19
N ALA A 34 -16.62 3.70 -0.42
CA ALA A 34 -17.62 2.82 0.20
C ALA A 34 -16.94 1.68 1.00
N LEU A 35 -15.98 2.04 1.86
CA LEU A 35 -15.15 1.10 2.60
C LEU A 35 -15.98 0.13 3.44
N ALA A 36 -16.97 0.62 4.18
CA ALA A 36 -17.83 -0.22 5.02
C ALA A 36 -18.60 -1.26 4.19
N CYS A 37 -19.14 -0.84 3.04
CA CYS A 37 -19.85 -1.73 2.13
C CYS A 37 -18.93 -2.81 1.52
N LYS A 38 -17.68 -2.44 1.18
CA LYS A 38 -16.68 -3.38 0.66
C LYS A 38 -16.22 -4.35 1.73
N ALA A 39 -15.93 -3.88 2.94
CA ALA A 39 -15.51 -4.72 4.06
C ALA A 39 -16.62 -5.69 4.51
N ALA A 40 -17.90 -5.28 4.45
CA ALA A 40 -19.01 -6.18 4.72
C ALA A 40 -19.11 -7.34 3.72
N ARG A 41 -18.63 -7.14 2.47
CA ARG A 41 -18.61 -8.17 1.42
C ARG A 41 -17.33 -9.00 1.42
N GLU A 42 -16.25 -8.41 1.84
CA GLU A 42 -14.89 -8.98 1.83
C GLU A 42 -14.24 -8.72 3.20
N PRO A 43 -14.55 -9.55 4.24
CA PRO A 43 -14.08 -9.33 5.62
C PRO A 43 -12.56 -9.28 5.76
N GLU A 44 -11.83 -9.90 4.82
CA GLU A 44 -10.36 -9.84 4.78
C GLU A 44 -9.81 -8.42 4.66
N LEU A 45 -10.62 -7.48 4.12
CA LEU A 45 -10.22 -6.09 3.96
C LEU A 45 -9.96 -5.39 5.31
N GLU A 46 -10.71 -5.74 6.36
CA GLU A 46 -10.48 -5.20 7.70
C GLU A 46 -9.06 -5.55 8.18
N GLY A 47 -8.67 -6.82 8.12
CA GLY A 47 -7.32 -7.24 8.51
C GLY A 47 -6.20 -6.62 7.69
N ILE A 48 -6.44 -6.32 6.41
CA ILE A 48 -5.49 -5.61 5.56
C ILE A 48 -5.30 -4.17 6.03
N LEU A 49 -6.38 -3.48 6.36
CA LEU A 49 -6.32 -2.12 6.88
C LEU A 49 -5.64 -2.08 8.26
N GLU A 50 -5.95 -3.02 9.15
CA GLU A 50 -5.25 -3.17 10.44
C GLU A 50 -3.73 -3.28 10.24
N GLU A 51 -3.32 -4.12 9.30
CA GLU A 51 -1.91 -4.30 8.97
C GLU A 51 -1.28 -2.99 8.47
N PHE A 52 -1.94 -2.25 7.57
CA PHE A 52 -1.45 -0.99 7.03
C PHE A 52 -1.36 0.11 8.08
N ILE A 53 -2.37 0.25 8.95
CA ILE A 53 -2.35 1.16 10.09
C ILE A 53 -1.13 0.86 10.97
N GLY A 54 -0.94 -0.39 11.36
CA GLY A 54 0.19 -0.80 12.19
C GLY A 54 1.56 -0.59 11.52
N ARG A 55 1.66 -0.74 10.20
CA ARG A 55 2.89 -0.47 9.45
C ARG A 55 3.23 1.02 9.45
N LEU A 56 2.26 1.89 9.15
CA LEU A 56 2.44 3.34 9.14
C LEU A 56 2.82 3.86 10.54
N GLU A 57 2.11 3.41 11.59
CA GLU A 57 2.42 3.80 12.97
C GLU A 57 3.84 3.39 13.38
N ARG A 58 4.27 2.17 13.05
CA ARG A 58 5.64 1.72 13.34
C ARG A 58 6.71 2.47 12.56
N ALA A 59 6.44 2.77 11.29
CA ALA A 59 7.41 3.42 10.40
C ALA A 59 7.66 4.88 10.78
N PHE A 60 6.62 5.60 11.20
CA PHE A 60 6.68 7.04 11.46
C PHE A 60 6.48 7.41 12.93
N GLY A 61 6.42 6.42 13.82
CA GLY A 61 6.26 6.59 15.27
C GLY A 61 4.83 6.89 15.72
N SER A 62 3.99 7.44 14.84
CA SER A 62 2.58 7.71 15.06
C SER A 62 1.85 7.87 13.73
N LEU A 63 0.51 7.84 13.72
CA LEU A 63 -0.27 8.13 12.52
C LEU A 63 -0.17 9.60 12.11
N SER A 64 -0.11 10.51 13.09
CA SER A 64 0.14 11.93 12.85
C SER A 64 1.53 12.19 12.24
N GLY A 65 2.51 11.33 12.52
CA GLY A 65 3.86 11.37 11.93
C GLY A 65 3.90 11.09 10.43
N VAL A 66 2.80 10.57 9.88
CA VAL A 66 2.63 10.29 8.44
C VAL A 66 2.38 11.57 7.62
N GLN A 67 1.84 12.62 8.28
CA GLN A 67 1.50 13.87 7.61
C GLN A 67 2.70 14.52 6.90
N GLY A 68 2.52 14.91 5.64
CA GLY A 68 3.54 15.53 4.79
C GLY A 68 4.68 14.59 4.36
N LYS A 69 4.59 13.28 4.64
CA LYS A 69 5.56 12.29 4.18
C LYS A 69 5.28 11.90 2.75
N ARG A 70 6.32 11.90 1.92
CA ARG A 70 6.24 11.33 0.58
C ARG A 70 6.54 9.83 0.63
N ILE A 71 5.57 9.00 0.25
CA ILE A 71 5.61 7.54 0.43
C ILE A 71 5.41 6.84 -0.91
N LEU A 72 6.35 5.98 -1.29
CA LEU A 72 6.22 5.12 -2.46
C LEU A 72 5.55 3.80 -2.07
N ASP A 73 4.49 3.44 -2.81
CA ASP A 73 3.77 2.17 -2.69
C ASP A 73 3.98 1.34 -3.96
N ILE A 74 4.88 0.38 -3.87
CA ILE A 74 5.26 -0.52 -4.97
C ILE A 74 4.34 -1.73 -4.98
N ALA A 75 3.75 -2.05 -6.12
CA ALA A 75 2.69 -3.05 -6.27
C ALA A 75 1.48 -2.72 -5.38
N SER A 76 1.04 -1.48 -5.48
CA SER A 76 -0.01 -0.89 -4.64
C SER A 76 -1.36 -1.60 -4.72
N GLY A 77 -1.57 -2.42 -5.74
CA GLY A 77 -2.87 -2.90 -6.15
C GLY A 77 -3.56 -1.95 -7.12
N SER A 78 -4.72 -2.34 -7.61
CA SER A 78 -5.43 -1.58 -8.64
C SER A 78 -6.94 -1.71 -8.55
N ASN A 79 -7.64 -0.75 -9.17
CA ASN A 79 -9.09 -0.73 -9.28
C ASN A 79 -9.65 -1.85 -10.19
N SER A 80 -8.80 -2.50 -10.99
CA SER A 80 -9.16 -3.60 -11.89
C SER A 80 -8.81 -4.99 -11.36
N SER A 81 -8.25 -5.08 -10.15
CA SER A 81 -7.79 -6.33 -9.56
C SER A 81 -8.89 -7.38 -9.43
N GLN A 82 -8.54 -8.62 -9.74
CA GLN A 82 -9.45 -9.76 -9.70
C GLN A 82 -8.99 -10.80 -8.67
N SER A 83 -9.95 -11.45 -8.04
CA SER A 83 -9.68 -12.59 -7.18
C SER A 83 -9.13 -13.75 -8.01
N PRO A 84 -7.96 -14.30 -7.68
CA PRO A 84 -7.39 -15.44 -8.39
C PRO A 84 -8.24 -16.69 -8.29
N ARG A 85 -9.08 -16.79 -7.25
CA ARG A 85 -9.98 -17.92 -7.01
C ARG A 85 -11.25 -17.86 -7.83
N THR A 86 -11.81 -16.67 -8.02
CA THR A 86 -13.16 -16.51 -8.62
C THR A 86 -13.13 -15.79 -9.97
N GLY A 87 -12.02 -15.15 -10.35
CA GLY A 87 -11.92 -14.27 -11.52
C GLY A 87 -12.78 -13.00 -11.42
N LYS A 88 -13.49 -12.80 -10.32
CA LYS A 88 -14.32 -11.60 -10.10
C LYS A 88 -13.49 -10.47 -9.51
N ARG A 89 -13.91 -9.24 -9.79
CA ARG A 89 -13.33 -8.04 -9.17
C ARG A 89 -13.39 -8.16 -7.64
N THR A 90 -12.31 -7.76 -6.97
CA THR A 90 -12.17 -7.80 -5.51
C THR A 90 -11.63 -6.49 -4.98
N ALA A 91 -12.19 -6.02 -3.88
CA ALA A 91 -11.68 -4.84 -3.18
C ALA A 91 -10.40 -5.12 -2.38
N VAL A 92 -10.12 -6.38 -2.04
CA VAL A 92 -8.95 -6.79 -1.25
C VAL A 92 -7.62 -6.31 -1.86
N PHE A 93 -7.54 -6.22 -3.18
CA PHE A 93 -6.32 -5.80 -3.90
C PHE A 93 -6.43 -4.39 -4.49
N GLU A 94 -7.37 -3.58 -4.05
CA GLU A 94 -7.38 -2.15 -4.37
C GLU A 94 -6.24 -1.42 -3.63
N PRO A 95 -5.84 -0.19 -4.03
CA PRO A 95 -4.66 0.50 -3.49
C PRO A 95 -4.91 1.12 -2.10
N TRP A 96 -5.33 0.30 -1.13
CA TRP A 96 -5.75 0.75 0.20
C TRP A 96 -4.65 1.38 1.02
N PHE A 97 -3.39 0.94 0.85
CA PHE A 97 -2.28 1.56 1.55
C PHE A 97 -2.09 3.01 1.12
N ALA A 98 -2.02 3.27 -0.18
CA ALA A 98 -1.88 4.62 -0.73
C ALA A 98 -3.09 5.51 -0.37
N ARG A 99 -4.31 4.96 -0.44
CA ARG A 99 -5.54 5.66 -0.03
C ARG A 99 -5.50 6.06 1.44
N LEU A 100 -5.15 5.13 2.33
CA LEU A 100 -5.04 5.38 3.78
C LEU A 100 -3.95 6.42 4.08
N ALA A 101 -2.77 6.28 3.48
CA ALA A 101 -1.68 7.23 3.64
C ALA A 101 -2.09 8.64 3.21
N LEU A 102 -2.80 8.78 2.07
CA LEU A 102 -3.34 10.05 1.61
C LEU A 102 -4.30 10.67 2.63
N GLU A 103 -5.24 9.90 3.15
CA GLU A 103 -6.21 10.40 4.13
C GLU A 103 -5.59 10.71 5.51
N LEU A 104 -4.42 10.16 5.80
CA LEU A 104 -3.57 10.56 6.94
C LEU A 104 -2.69 11.79 6.65
N GLY A 105 -2.80 12.38 5.46
CA GLY A 105 -2.09 13.61 5.08
C GLY A 105 -0.71 13.39 4.47
N ALA A 106 -0.36 12.17 4.05
CA ALA A 106 0.83 11.90 3.27
C ALA A 106 0.67 12.30 1.79
N GLU A 107 1.78 12.24 1.06
CA GLU A 107 1.88 12.37 -0.39
C GLU A 107 2.26 10.99 -0.99
N PRO A 108 1.31 10.05 -1.13
CA PRO A 108 1.63 8.76 -1.69
C PRO A 108 1.86 8.83 -3.19
N VAL A 109 2.81 8.02 -3.66
CA VAL A 109 3.05 7.71 -5.07
C VAL A 109 2.89 6.21 -5.23
N ALA A 110 1.94 5.79 -6.05
CA ALA A 110 1.65 4.38 -6.26
C ALA A 110 2.17 3.89 -7.62
N VAL A 111 2.72 2.69 -7.64
CA VAL A 111 3.16 2.03 -8.88
C VAL A 111 2.56 0.63 -8.95
N ASP A 112 1.80 0.37 -10.00
CA ASP A 112 1.20 -0.94 -10.25
C ASP A 112 1.09 -1.20 -11.77
N SER A 113 0.95 -2.45 -12.17
CA SER A 113 0.67 -2.82 -13.56
C SER A 113 -0.81 -2.65 -13.95
N GLY A 114 -1.69 -2.58 -12.97
CA GLY A 114 -3.13 -2.43 -13.11
C GLY A 114 -3.58 -0.99 -13.27
N ASP A 115 -4.90 -0.82 -13.27
CA ASP A 115 -5.55 0.48 -13.44
C ASP A 115 -5.67 1.23 -12.10
N LEU A 116 -5.10 2.44 -12.07
CA LEU A 116 -5.17 3.38 -10.95
C LEU A 116 -5.87 4.69 -11.34
N GLU A 117 -6.48 4.74 -12.53
CA GLU A 117 -7.20 5.93 -12.99
C GLU A 117 -8.32 6.31 -12.01
N GLY A 118 -8.45 7.63 -11.75
CA GLY A 118 -9.42 8.17 -10.79
C GLY A 118 -8.91 8.24 -9.34
N GLU A 119 -7.73 7.71 -9.02
CA GLU A 119 -7.10 7.93 -7.71
C GLU A 119 -6.62 9.37 -7.56
N ARG A 120 -6.57 9.86 -6.31
CA ARG A 120 -6.23 11.26 -6.00
C ARG A 120 -4.75 11.50 -5.73
N PHE A 121 -3.97 10.45 -5.69
CA PHE A 121 -2.54 10.50 -5.49
C PHE A 121 -1.79 10.34 -6.81
N GLU A 122 -0.53 10.72 -6.82
CA GLU A 122 0.36 10.45 -7.94
C GLU A 122 0.45 8.95 -8.17
N HIS A 123 0.24 8.50 -9.41
CA HIS A 123 0.32 7.09 -9.72
C HIS A 123 0.90 6.85 -11.12
N HIS A 124 1.57 5.70 -11.25
CA HIS A 124 2.22 5.29 -12.48
C HIS A 124 1.88 3.83 -12.78
N ARG A 125 1.59 3.58 -14.04
CA ARG A 125 1.39 2.20 -14.51
C ARG A 125 2.71 1.64 -15.02
N ALA A 126 3.24 0.60 -14.36
CA ALA A 126 4.48 -0.04 -14.75
C ALA A 126 4.47 -1.55 -14.47
N ASP A 127 5.06 -2.32 -15.38
CA ASP A 127 5.34 -3.74 -15.13
C ASP A 127 6.64 -3.86 -14.33
N LEU A 128 6.52 -4.09 -13.05
CA LEU A 128 7.63 -4.20 -12.10
C LEU A 128 8.58 -5.37 -12.38
N GLY A 129 8.22 -6.29 -13.25
CA GLY A 129 9.07 -7.35 -13.74
C GLY A 129 10.06 -6.91 -14.81
N GLN A 130 9.87 -5.73 -15.41
CA GLN A 130 10.75 -5.20 -16.44
C GLN A 130 11.95 -4.46 -15.81
N PRO A 131 13.14 -4.55 -16.41
CA PRO A 131 14.28 -3.71 -16.01
C PRO A 131 13.94 -2.22 -16.15
N GLY A 132 14.36 -1.41 -15.16
CA GLY A 132 14.15 0.03 -15.21
C GLY A 132 12.72 0.49 -14.94
N ALA A 133 11.81 -0.39 -14.52
CA ALA A 133 10.40 -0.06 -14.28
C ALA A 133 10.17 1.09 -13.28
N LEU A 134 11.17 1.42 -12.45
CA LEU A 134 11.13 2.51 -11.47
C LEU A 134 12.15 3.62 -11.75
N ASP A 135 12.85 3.60 -12.90
CA ASP A 135 13.93 4.58 -13.19
C ASP A 135 13.42 6.02 -13.39
N PHE A 136 12.13 6.20 -13.64
CA PHE A 136 11.49 7.52 -13.70
C PHE A 136 11.38 8.22 -12.34
N LEU A 137 11.52 7.49 -11.23
CA LEU A 137 11.47 8.06 -9.88
C LEU A 137 12.81 8.73 -9.54
N ALA A 138 12.74 9.93 -8.95
CA ALA A 138 13.93 10.67 -8.56
C ALA A 138 14.65 10.01 -7.36
N ASP A 139 15.98 10.14 -7.33
CA ASP A 139 16.81 9.69 -6.22
C ASP A 139 16.49 10.45 -4.94
N ALA A 140 16.60 9.78 -3.80
CA ALA A 140 16.47 10.37 -2.46
C ALA A 140 15.19 11.24 -2.31
N SER A 141 14.06 10.80 -2.88
CA SER A 141 12.82 11.60 -2.96
C SER A 141 11.72 11.15 -2.01
N PHE A 142 11.85 9.96 -1.39
CA PHE A 142 10.81 9.39 -0.54
C PHE A 142 11.23 9.29 0.92
N ASP A 143 10.29 9.60 1.82
CA ASP A 143 10.44 9.41 3.27
C ASP A 143 10.19 7.95 3.67
N GLY A 144 9.39 7.24 2.89
CA GLY A 144 9.09 5.82 3.10
C GLY A 144 8.86 5.07 1.79
N VAL A 145 9.21 3.79 1.79
CA VAL A 145 8.89 2.88 0.68
C VAL A 145 8.22 1.64 1.24
N GLN A 146 7.12 1.26 0.64
CA GLN A 146 6.48 -0.03 0.85
C GLN A 146 6.47 -0.82 -0.44
N ASP A 147 6.83 -2.10 -0.37
CA ASP A 147 6.49 -3.10 -1.35
C ASP A 147 5.75 -4.24 -0.66
N SER A 148 4.63 -4.64 -1.16
CA SER A 148 3.93 -5.77 -0.58
C SER A 148 3.14 -6.55 -1.62
N ARG A 149 3.11 -7.89 -1.40
CA ARG A 149 2.29 -8.82 -2.18
C ARG A 149 2.61 -8.97 -3.66
N LEU A 150 3.66 -8.29 -4.21
CA LEU A 150 4.05 -8.44 -5.61
C LEU A 150 4.30 -9.91 -5.96
N PHE A 151 5.16 -10.59 -5.18
CA PHE A 151 5.54 -11.98 -5.44
C PHE A 151 4.45 -12.99 -5.07
N GLY A 152 3.44 -12.54 -4.36
CA GLY A 152 2.19 -13.26 -4.08
C GLY A 152 1.14 -13.10 -5.18
N SER A 153 1.25 -12.04 -6.01
CA SER A 153 0.27 -11.74 -7.05
C SER A 153 0.17 -12.86 -8.08
N PRO A 154 -1.03 -13.35 -8.38
CA PRO A 154 -1.24 -14.33 -9.45
C PRO A 154 -0.83 -13.81 -10.81
N GLU A 155 -1.06 -12.54 -11.10
CA GLU A 155 -0.70 -11.86 -12.34
C GLU A 155 0.81 -11.87 -12.52
N PHE A 156 1.56 -11.50 -11.48
CA PHE A 156 3.02 -11.53 -11.49
C PHE A 156 3.55 -12.95 -11.70
N ARG A 157 3.03 -13.93 -10.97
CA ARG A 157 3.43 -15.33 -11.11
C ARG A 157 3.13 -15.90 -12.49
N LYS A 158 2.04 -15.48 -13.11
CA LYS A 158 1.69 -15.88 -14.48
C LYS A 158 2.62 -15.26 -15.50
N ALA A 159 2.95 -13.97 -15.35
CA ALA A 159 3.86 -13.25 -16.24
C ALA A 159 5.32 -13.71 -16.07
N TYR A 160 5.72 -14.01 -14.84
CA TYR A 160 7.09 -14.39 -14.47
C TYR A 160 7.11 -15.75 -13.73
N PRO A 161 6.90 -16.88 -14.42
CA PRO A 161 6.74 -18.18 -13.78
C PRO A 161 8.03 -18.79 -13.25
N ARG A 162 9.21 -18.25 -13.65
CA ARG A 162 10.51 -18.83 -13.29
C ARG A 162 11.05 -18.17 -12.02
N ARG A 163 11.56 -18.99 -11.07
CA ARG A 163 12.17 -18.50 -9.83
C ARG A 163 13.29 -17.47 -10.06
N ARG A 164 14.12 -17.68 -11.07
CA ARG A 164 15.18 -16.72 -11.44
C ARG A 164 14.66 -15.33 -11.79
N ASP A 165 13.46 -15.23 -12.36
CA ASP A 165 12.83 -13.94 -12.68
C ASP A 165 12.40 -13.25 -11.39
N HIS A 166 11.86 -13.99 -10.42
CA HIS A 166 11.54 -13.46 -9.09
C HIS A 166 12.81 -12.97 -8.37
N ASP A 167 13.90 -13.73 -8.40
CA ASP A 167 15.17 -13.33 -7.75
C ASP A 167 15.75 -12.07 -8.40
N ARG A 168 15.68 -11.95 -9.72
CA ARG A 168 16.09 -10.75 -10.46
C ARG A 168 15.24 -9.54 -10.09
N VAL A 169 13.92 -9.68 -10.10
CA VAL A 169 12.98 -8.58 -9.77
C VAL A 169 13.16 -8.14 -8.32
N ARG A 170 13.34 -9.07 -7.37
CA ARG A 170 13.62 -8.74 -5.96
C ARG A 170 14.89 -7.92 -5.82
N ALA A 171 15.96 -8.32 -6.51
CA ALA A 171 17.23 -7.60 -6.46
C ALA A 171 17.09 -6.18 -7.04
N GLU A 172 16.34 -6.04 -8.12
CA GLU A 172 16.09 -4.74 -8.75
C GLU A 172 15.24 -3.83 -7.87
N ILE A 173 14.09 -4.30 -7.37
CA ILE A 173 13.27 -3.53 -6.43
C ILE A 173 14.12 -3.10 -5.23
N ALA A 174 14.88 -4.03 -4.65
CA ALA A 174 15.77 -3.73 -3.54
C ALA A 174 16.82 -2.65 -3.84
N ARG A 175 17.32 -2.59 -5.06
CA ARG A 175 18.23 -1.54 -5.53
C ARG A 175 17.51 -0.20 -5.63
N GLN A 176 16.33 -0.21 -6.25
CA GLN A 176 15.52 0.98 -6.49
C GLN A 176 15.02 1.61 -5.18
N GLU A 177 14.57 0.82 -4.23
CA GLU A 177 14.14 1.34 -2.93
C GLU A 177 15.27 2.10 -2.22
N ARG A 178 16.50 1.54 -2.25
CA ARG A 178 17.67 2.26 -1.67
C ARG A 178 17.98 3.55 -2.41
N ARG A 179 17.83 3.56 -3.75
CA ARG A 179 18.08 4.73 -4.57
C ARG A 179 17.09 5.86 -4.28
N VAL A 180 15.79 5.54 -4.20
CA VAL A 180 14.73 6.54 -4.07
C VAL A 180 14.51 7.01 -2.63
N LEU A 181 14.96 6.24 -1.62
CA LEU A 181 14.84 6.64 -0.21
C LEU A 181 15.76 7.80 0.13
N LYS A 182 15.24 8.79 0.86
CA LYS A 182 16.03 9.83 1.53
C LYS A 182 16.99 9.20 2.55
N ALA A 183 18.02 9.94 2.97
CA ALA A 183 19.03 9.47 3.93
C ALA A 183 18.44 8.93 5.24
N HIS A 184 17.29 9.46 5.68
CA HIS A 184 16.56 9.02 6.88
C HIS A 184 15.20 8.38 6.54
N GLY A 185 15.03 7.98 5.29
CA GLY A 185 13.83 7.29 4.83
C GLY A 185 13.73 5.88 5.39
N VAL A 186 12.51 5.39 5.51
CA VAL A 186 12.23 4.07 6.12
C VAL A 186 11.67 3.09 5.10
N ILE A 187 12.06 1.83 5.22
CA ILE A 187 11.35 0.74 4.55
C ILE A 187 10.20 0.35 5.46
N ILE A 188 8.96 0.57 4.99
CA ILE A 188 7.75 0.34 5.77
C ILE A 188 7.46 -1.15 5.84
N HIS A 189 7.48 -1.80 4.68
CA HIS A 189 7.38 -3.25 4.53
C HIS A 189 7.98 -3.67 3.20
N THR A 190 8.51 -4.89 3.16
CA THR A 190 9.03 -5.47 1.92
C THR A 190 8.75 -6.96 1.86
N ASP A 191 8.37 -7.43 0.69
CA ASP A 191 8.28 -8.86 0.36
C ASP A 191 9.68 -9.50 0.13
N ASN A 192 10.75 -8.73 0.26
CA ASN A 192 12.12 -9.20 0.07
C ASN A 192 12.72 -9.75 1.38
N PRO A 193 12.76 -11.09 1.59
CA PRO A 193 13.23 -11.69 2.83
C PRO A 193 14.74 -11.52 3.10
N ARG A 194 15.50 -11.01 2.11
CA ARG A 194 16.97 -10.82 2.23
C ARG A 194 17.38 -9.47 2.82
N ARG A 195 16.42 -8.70 3.34
CA ARG A 195 16.67 -7.35 3.88
C ARG A 195 16.70 -7.23 5.39
N THR A 196 16.49 -8.31 6.10
CA THR A 196 16.61 -8.35 7.57
C THR A 196 18.04 -8.68 7.99
#